data_daf36b879c4106946b93178c26e2d923
#
_entry.id   daf36b879c4106946b93178c26e2d923
#
_cell.length_a   1.000
_cell.length_b   1.000
_cell.length_c   1.000
_cell.angle_alpha   90.00
_cell.angle_beta   90.00
_cell.angle_gamma   90.00
#
_symmetry.space_group_name_H-M   'P 1'
#
loop_
_entity.id
_entity.type
_entity.pdbx_description
1 polymer ?
#
loop_
_entity_poly.entity_id
_entity_poly.type
_entity_poly.pdbx_seq_one_letter_code
_entity_poly.pdbx_strand_id
1 'polypeptide(L)' 'MIGQESERAKVESWRLHVLLEAGYPLPLAERIAVSDVDLHRAVDLLEIGCSPDTAAEILL' A
#
# COMPACT_ATOMS: atom_id res chain seq x y z
N MET A 1 17.65 -9.39 -17.33
CA MET A 1 16.69 -10.26 -17.47
C MET A 1 15.77 -10.34 -16.25
N ILE A 2 15.97 -11.25 -15.42
CA ILE A 2 15.05 -11.44 -14.32
C ILE A 2 15.17 -10.37 -13.27
N GLY A 3 16.32 -9.73 -13.18
CA GLY A 3 16.63 -8.81 -12.10
C GLY A 3 15.65 -7.68 -11.94
N GLN A 4 15.31 -7.00 -13.05
CA GLN A 4 14.44 -5.84 -12.95
C GLN A 4 13.03 -6.21 -12.54
N GLU A 5 12.50 -7.29 -13.11
CA GLU A 5 11.18 -7.73 -12.75
C GLU A 5 11.14 -8.20 -11.30
N SER A 6 12.22 -8.88 -10.87
CA SER A 6 12.29 -9.34 -9.50
C SER A 6 12.31 -8.17 -8.52
N GLU A 7 13.05 -7.12 -8.86
CA GLU A 7 13.12 -5.96 -7.97
C GLU A 7 11.78 -5.26 -7.87
N ARG A 8 11.10 -5.09 -9.00
CA ARG A 8 9.77 -4.46 -8.97
C ARG A 8 8.80 -5.30 -8.15
N ALA A 9 8.82 -6.61 -8.35
CA ALA A 9 7.94 -7.49 -7.62
C ALA A 9 8.24 -7.43 -6.12
N LYS A 10 9.52 -7.35 -5.75
CA LYS A 10 9.89 -7.25 -4.35
C LYS A 10 9.40 -5.96 -3.72
N VAL A 11 9.53 -4.85 -4.43
CA VAL A 11 9.06 -3.57 -3.92
C VAL A 11 7.56 -3.59 -3.72
N GLU A 12 6.82 -4.09 -4.71
CA GLU A 12 5.37 -4.17 -4.59
C GLU A 12 4.94 -5.11 -3.49
N SER A 13 5.63 -6.23 -3.35
CA SER A 13 5.33 -7.17 -2.27
C SER A 13 5.60 -6.56 -0.91
N TRP A 14 6.69 -5.82 -0.78
CA TRP A 14 7.00 -5.15 0.48
C TRP A 14 5.95 -4.10 0.82
N ARG A 15 5.56 -3.30 -0.17
CA ARG A 15 4.53 -2.29 0.04
C ARG A 15 3.22 -2.93 0.44
N LEU A 16 2.86 -4.01 -0.24
CA LEU A 16 1.64 -4.74 0.09
C LEU A 16 1.68 -5.26 1.51
N HIS A 17 2.80 -5.83 1.92
CA HIS A 17 2.96 -6.35 3.27
C HIS A 17 2.77 -5.24 4.32
N VAL A 18 3.41 -4.11 4.11
CA VAL A 18 3.30 -2.98 5.03
C VAL A 18 1.86 -2.50 5.13
N LEU A 19 1.17 -2.42 4.00
CA LEU A 19 -0.22 -1.96 3.99
C LEU A 19 -1.15 -2.94 4.69
N LEU A 20 -0.93 -4.23 4.49
CA LEU A 20 -1.73 -5.25 5.17
C LEU A 20 -1.52 -5.18 6.68
N GLU A 21 -0.28 -5.00 7.11
CA GLU A 21 0.03 -4.89 8.53
C GLU A 21 -0.56 -3.62 9.13
N ALA A 22 -0.67 -2.57 8.35
CA ALA A 22 -1.25 -1.33 8.82
C ALA A 22 -2.76 -1.44 9.02
N GLY A 23 -3.42 -2.39 8.34
CA GLY A 23 -4.84 -2.60 8.51
C GLY A 23 -5.67 -2.50 7.24
N TYR A 24 -5.04 -2.31 6.08
CA TYR A 24 -5.79 -2.27 4.83
C TYR A 24 -6.22 -3.68 4.42
N PRO A 25 -7.48 -3.87 3.98
CA PRO A 25 -7.87 -5.16 3.42
C PRO A 25 -7.14 -5.40 2.09
N LEU A 26 -7.01 -6.67 1.74
CA LEU A 26 -6.20 -7.06 0.59
C LEU A 26 -6.54 -6.31 -0.69
N PRO A 27 -7.81 -6.17 -1.09
CA PRO A 27 -8.10 -5.46 -2.34
C PRO A 27 -7.60 -4.02 -2.35
N LEU A 28 -7.75 -3.31 -1.24
CA LEU A 28 -7.28 -1.93 -1.15
C LEU A 28 -5.76 -1.89 -1.08
N ALA A 29 -5.16 -2.79 -0.31
CA ALA A 29 -3.71 -2.84 -0.20
C ALA A 29 -3.07 -3.09 -1.56
N GLU A 30 -3.66 -3.97 -2.36
CA GLU A 30 -3.13 -4.24 -3.70
C GLU A 30 -3.19 -3.00 -4.59
N ARG A 31 -4.30 -2.28 -4.54
CA ARG A 31 -4.45 -1.08 -5.35
C ARG A 31 -3.45 -0.01 -4.95
N ILE A 32 -3.24 0.17 -3.66
CA ILE A 32 -2.31 1.18 -3.18
C ILE A 32 -0.87 0.76 -3.47
N ALA A 33 -0.57 -0.53 -3.33
CA ALA A 33 0.78 -1.02 -3.52
C ALA A 33 1.30 -0.79 -4.94
N VAL A 34 0.42 -0.87 -5.95
CA VAL A 34 0.83 -0.68 -7.34
C VAL A 34 0.69 0.77 -7.79
N SER A 35 0.22 1.66 -6.92
CA SER A 35 0.04 3.06 -7.25
C SER A 35 1.29 3.86 -6.84
N ASP A 36 1.27 5.16 -7.14
CA ASP A 36 2.34 6.08 -6.75
C ASP A 36 2.13 6.66 -5.36
N VAL A 37 1.18 6.15 -4.62
CA VAL A 37 0.85 6.68 -3.31
C VAL A 37 2.03 6.53 -2.35
N ASP A 38 2.25 7.59 -1.55
CA ASP A 38 3.28 7.58 -0.52
C ASP A 38 2.88 6.58 0.58
N LEU A 39 3.72 5.59 0.79
CA LEU A 39 3.43 4.54 1.74
C LEU A 39 3.30 5.06 3.17
N HIS A 40 4.15 6.01 3.54
CA HIS A 40 4.07 6.63 4.86
C HIS A 40 2.73 7.30 5.08
N ARG A 41 2.25 8.02 4.07
CA ARG A 41 0.97 8.69 4.18
C ARG A 41 -0.16 7.68 4.32
N ALA A 42 -0.08 6.59 3.57
CA ALA A 42 -1.11 5.56 3.65
C ALA A 42 -1.18 4.97 5.06
N VAL A 43 -0.04 4.72 5.67
CA VAL A 43 0.00 4.19 7.04
C VAL A 43 -0.47 5.23 8.04
N ASP A 44 -0.02 6.47 7.88
CA ASP A 44 -0.38 7.56 8.81
C ASP A 44 -1.88 7.77 8.87
N LEU A 45 -2.56 7.70 7.73
CA LEU A 45 -4.01 7.91 7.71
C LEU A 45 -4.73 6.92 8.61
N LEU A 46 -4.30 5.67 8.63
CA LEU A 46 -4.91 4.69 9.52
C LEU A 46 -4.54 4.94 10.97
N GLU A 47 -3.32 5.40 11.21
CA GLU A 47 -2.89 5.67 12.57
C GLU A 47 -3.64 6.82 13.20
N ILE A 48 -4.03 7.82 12.41
CA ILE A 48 -4.79 8.94 12.96
C ILE A 48 -6.27 8.65 13.01
N GLY A 49 -6.71 7.44 12.65
CA GLY A 49 -8.09 7.04 12.85
C GLY A 49 -8.94 6.93 11.61
N CYS A 50 -8.39 7.15 10.42
CA CYS A 50 -9.17 6.97 9.20
C CYS A 50 -9.45 5.49 8.97
N SER A 51 -10.66 5.19 8.49
CA SER A 51 -10.93 3.83 8.06
C SER A 51 -10.17 3.55 6.77
N PRO A 52 -9.89 2.27 6.47
CA PRO A 52 -9.21 1.94 5.23
C PRO A 52 -9.94 2.44 3.99
N ASP A 53 -11.26 2.35 3.98
CA ASP A 53 -12.04 2.83 2.84
C ASP A 53 -11.87 4.33 2.63
N THR A 54 -11.96 5.10 3.71
CA THR A 54 -11.80 6.54 3.64
C THR A 54 -10.38 6.91 3.22
N ALA A 55 -9.40 6.22 3.80
CA ALA A 55 -8.01 6.48 3.44
C ALA A 55 -7.76 6.20 1.96
N ALA A 56 -8.31 5.12 1.45
CA ALA A 56 -8.15 4.79 0.03
C ALA A 56 -8.78 5.87 -0.86
N GLU A 57 -9.94 6.41 -0.45
CA GLU A 57 -10.56 7.49 -1.21
C GLU A 57 -9.69 8.74 -1.24
N ILE A 58 -9.04 9.04 -0.12
CA ILE A 58 -8.16 10.20 -0.07
C ILE A 58 -6.93 9.98 -0.95
N LEU A 59 -6.38 8.77 -0.92
CA LEU A 59 -5.12 8.49 -1.60
C LEU A 59 -5.31 8.22 -3.09
N LEU A 60 -6.38 7.61 -3.48
CA LEU A 60 -6.63 7.20 -4.85
C LEU A 60 -7.66 8.09 -5.51
#